data_952bdf4bfc1d2e04ad7c86e857d4df3e
#
_entry.id   952bdf4bfc1d2e04ad7c86e857d4df3e
#
_cell.length_a   1.000
_cell.length_b   1.000
_cell.length_c   1.000
_cell.angle_alpha   90.00
_cell.angle_beta   90.00
_cell.angle_gamma   90.00
#
_symmetry.space_group_name_H-M   'P 1'
#
loop_
_entity.id
_entity.type
_entity.pdbx_description
1 polymer ?
#
loop_
_entity_poly.entity_id
_entity_poly.type
_entity_poly.pdbx_seq_one_letter_code
_entity_poly.pdbx_strand_id
1 'polypeptide(L)'
;MTLIPTRSFHGAPGTNRRVWAGLLCLAVALCSSPLQAQQAKKPTKKKKSGVKAPTFIRIVRDEKTGGPLRMETATVRYVKRLRAAAGKKRRQTVVVDLIGAVHVGERSYYSSLNKQFEQYDALLYELVAPKGVRPAKGAGAASNNPAGFLQNAMKTTLGLDHQLELIDYSKKNFVHADLSPAEMAKAMEKRGDTALTITLGVLADMIRQQNIAAAKAKQKGGNAPVEEVDLLTMLLDPNGPVKMKRMMAEQMANLGPDGGVGKTLDQLLVQDRNVAAMKVVREQLGQGKKRLGLFYGAAHMPDFHRRMTKLGFRPRTTTWTSAWNLQIKKPSQSDDLILLLRLLQRLSQ
;
A
#
# COMPACT_ATOMS: atom_id res chain seq x y z
N MET A 1 29.80 -34.10 -39.13
CA MET A 1 28.33 -34.14 -39.22
C MET A 1 27.84 -34.94 -38.02
N THR A 2 27.62 -34.26 -36.90
CA THR A 2 27.29 -34.89 -35.61
C THR A 2 26.04 -34.21 -35.09
N LEU A 3 24.95 -34.95 -35.09
CA LEU A 3 23.61 -34.49 -34.66
C LEU A 3 23.56 -34.38 -33.15
N ILE A 4 23.15 -33.20 -32.63
CA ILE A 4 22.85 -32.95 -31.22
C ILE A 4 21.36 -33.24 -31.01
N PRO A 5 20.96 -34.06 -30.03
CA PRO A 5 19.56 -34.32 -29.76
C PRO A 5 18.92 -33.17 -28.97
N THR A 6 17.83 -32.63 -29.48
CA THR A 6 16.93 -31.70 -28.79
C THR A 6 16.21 -32.40 -27.64
N ARG A 7 16.47 -31.99 -26.41
CA ARG A 7 15.69 -32.39 -25.24
C ARG A 7 14.39 -31.58 -25.21
N SER A 8 13.29 -32.28 -25.39
CA SER A 8 11.95 -31.76 -25.11
C SER A 8 11.76 -31.57 -23.61
N PHE A 9 11.55 -30.33 -23.21
CA PHE A 9 11.11 -30.01 -21.84
C PHE A 9 9.62 -30.38 -21.68
N HIS A 10 9.38 -31.44 -20.95
CA HIS A 10 8.05 -31.77 -20.44
C HIS A 10 7.65 -30.72 -19.40
N GLY A 11 6.47 -30.15 -19.59
CA GLY A 11 5.92 -29.10 -18.74
C GLY A 11 5.72 -29.57 -17.30
N ALA A 12 6.19 -28.76 -16.38
CA ALA A 12 5.82 -28.84 -14.98
C ALA A 12 4.31 -28.53 -14.82
N PRO A 13 3.61 -29.19 -13.87
CA PRO A 13 2.18 -29.03 -13.71
C PRO A 13 1.81 -27.61 -13.31
N GLY A 14 0.86 -27.03 -14.05
CA GLY A 14 0.32 -25.70 -13.84
C GLY A 14 -0.43 -25.58 -12.53
N THR A 15 0.28 -25.26 -11.46
CA THR A 15 -0.29 -25.03 -10.14
C THR A 15 -0.33 -23.55 -9.83
N ASN A 16 -1.55 -23.03 -9.73
CA ASN A 16 -1.92 -21.93 -8.84
C ASN A 16 -1.66 -20.47 -9.23
N ARG A 17 -1.42 -20.12 -10.50
CA ARG A 17 -1.47 -18.68 -10.90
C ARG A 17 -2.86 -18.04 -10.69
N ARG A 18 -3.93 -18.83 -10.75
CA ARG A 18 -5.32 -18.36 -10.60
C ARG A 18 -5.69 -18.05 -9.14
N VAL A 19 -5.12 -18.77 -8.17
CA VAL A 19 -5.40 -18.57 -6.73
C VAL A 19 -4.82 -17.24 -6.24
N TRP A 20 -3.64 -16.84 -6.73
CA TRP A 20 -2.97 -15.61 -6.32
C TRP A 20 -3.63 -14.32 -6.83
N ALA A 21 -4.18 -14.36 -8.05
CA ALA A 21 -4.94 -13.23 -8.58
C ALA A 21 -6.24 -13.01 -7.79
N GLY A 22 -6.88 -14.09 -7.33
CA GLY A 22 -8.09 -14.02 -6.51
C GLY A 22 -7.87 -13.44 -5.12
N LEU A 23 -6.74 -13.76 -4.46
CA LEU A 23 -6.43 -13.24 -3.13
C LEU A 23 -6.09 -11.74 -3.14
N LEU A 24 -5.44 -11.23 -4.19
CA LEU A 24 -5.16 -9.80 -4.32
C LEU A 24 -6.44 -8.99 -4.59
N CYS A 25 -7.38 -9.55 -5.38
CA CYS A 25 -8.69 -8.94 -5.62
C CYS A 25 -9.58 -8.92 -4.37
N LEU A 26 -9.49 -9.97 -3.52
CA LEU A 26 -10.27 -10.03 -2.28
C LEU A 26 -9.86 -8.94 -1.29
N ALA A 27 -8.58 -8.59 -1.23
CA ALA A 27 -8.07 -7.53 -0.34
C ALA A 27 -8.62 -6.14 -0.71
N VAL A 28 -8.94 -5.88 -1.97
CA VAL A 28 -9.50 -4.60 -2.43
C VAL A 28 -11.03 -4.56 -2.29
N ALA A 29 -11.72 -5.69 -2.49
CA ALA A 29 -13.17 -5.78 -2.35
C ALA A 29 -13.65 -5.70 -0.88
N LEU A 30 -12.79 -6.05 0.10
CA LEU A 30 -13.12 -6.03 1.52
C LEU A 30 -13.12 -4.62 2.15
N CYS A 31 -12.73 -3.58 1.41
CA CYS A 31 -12.75 -2.19 1.87
C CYS A 31 -14.13 -1.50 1.81
N SER A 32 -15.19 -2.18 1.39
CA SER A 32 -16.51 -1.58 1.17
C SER A 32 -17.45 -1.57 2.39
N SER A 33 -16.95 -1.69 3.61
CA SER A 33 -17.79 -1.52 4.81
C SER A 33 -17.78 -0.05 5.29
N PRO A 34 -18.93 0.57 5.58
CA PRO A 34 -19.00 1.96 6.01
C PRO A 34 -18.40 2.13 7.40
N LEU A 35 -17.25 2.80 7.48
CA LEU A 35 -16.62 3.19 8.74
C LEU A 35 -16.99 4.63 9.09
N GLN A 36 -17.88 4.78 10.07
CA GLN A 36 -18.15 6.07 10.71
C GLN A 36 -16.92 6.53 11.51
N ALA A 37 -16.51 7.77 11.24
CA ALA A 37 -15.48 8.46 12.00
C ALA A 37 -15.83 8.57 13.49
N GLN A 38 -14.94 8.12 14.37
CA GLN A 38 -15.08 8.31 15.82
C GLN A 38 -13.85 8.96 16.44
N GLN A 39 -14.10 10.11 17.09
CA GLN A 39 -13.21 10.67 18.09
C GLN A 39 -13.19 9.77 19.34
N ALA A 40 -12.04 9.20 19.65
CA ALA A 40 -11.86 8.34 20.81
C ALA A 40 -11.74 9.16 22.10
N LYS A 41 -12.64 8.93 23.07
CA LYS A 41 -12.45 9.30 24.48
C LYS A 41 -11.39 8.38 25.11
N LYS A 42 -10.42 9.01 25.82
CA LYS A 42 -9.26 8.38 26.47
C LYS A 42 -9.64 7.40 27.58
N PRO A 43 -8.97 6.24 27.67
CA PRO A 43 -8.77 5.57 28.95
C PRO A 43 -7.46 6.09 29.58
N THR A 44 -7.55 6.54 30.80
CA THR A 44 -6.43 6.92 31.65
C THR A 44 -5.59 5.70 31.99
N LYS A 45 -4.39 5.56 31.45
CA LYS A 45 -3.31 4.70 31.97
C LYS A 45 -1.95 5.34 31.76
N LYS A 46 -1.17 5.36 32.86
CA LYS A 46 0.18 5.87 33.08
C LYS A 46 1.04 6.08 31.84
N LYS A 47 1.46 7.35 31.62
CA LYS A 47 2.49 7.76 30.67
C LYS A 47 3.80 7.02 30.88
N LYS A 48 4.07 5.98 30.09
CA LYS A 48 5.42 5.73 29.62
C LYS A 48 5.66 6.71 28.47
N SER A 49 6.70 7.53 28.58
CA SER A 49 7.15 8.47 27.55
C SER A 49 7.64 7.68 26.31
N GLY A 50 6.71 7.11 25.57
CA GLY A 50 6.97 6.45 24.29
C GLY A 50 6.79 7.47 23.18
N VAL A 51 7.80 7.68 22.36
CA VAL A 51 7.68 8.40 21.08
C VAL A 51 6.49 7.80 20.35
N LYS A 52 5.47 8.63 20.05
CA LYS A 52 4.27 8.19 19.32
C LYS A 52 4.71 7.60 17.99
N ALA A 53 4.19 6.42 17.64
CA ALA A 53 4.50 5.81 16.35
C ALA A 53 4.13 6.78 15.21
N PRO A 54 4.99 6.93 14.19
CA PRO A 54 4.69 7.81 13.07
C PRO A 54 3.48 7.30 12.29
N THR A 55 2.70 8.25 11.76
CA THR A 55 1.63 7.97 10.81
C THR A 55 2.22 7.96 9.40
N PHE A 56 1.72 7.11 8.52
CA PHE A 56 2.25 6.99 7.15
C PHE A 56 1.26 7.40 6.06
N ILE A 57 0.00 7.62 6.41
CA ILE A 57 -1.02 8.22 5.55
C ILE A 57 -1.72 9.32 6.36
N ARG A 58 -2.00 10.44 5.71
CA ARG A 58 -2.85 11.47 6.29
C ARG A 58 -3.71 12.14 5.22
N ILE A 59 -4.82 12.73 5.66
CA ILE A 59 -5.64 13.62 4.85
C ILE A 59 -5.38 15.04 5.34
N VAL A 60 -4.96 15.89 4.41
CA VAL A 60 -4.88 17.34 4.64
C VAL A 60 -6.26 17.91 4.35
N ARG A 61 -6.76 18.72 5.29
CA ARG A 61 -8.07 19.34 5.22
C ARG A 61 -7.95 20.84 5.11
N ASP A 62 -8.92 21.43 4.49
CA ASP A 62 -9.09 22.88 4.48
C ASP A 62 -9.42 23.38 5.90
N GLU A 63 -8.74 24.43 6.34
CA GLU A 63 -8.87 24.94 7.71
C GLU A 63 -10.24 25.57 7.96
N LYS A 64 -10.88 26.14 6.94
CA LYS A 64 -12.15 26.85 7.05
C LYS A 64 -13.35 25.91 6.94
N THR A 65 -13.30 24.99 5.97
CA THR A 65 -14.44 24.14 5.64
C THR A 65 -14.33 22.73 6.24
N GLY A 66 -13.14 22.32 6.72
CA GLY A 66 -12.85 20.96 7.15
C GLY A 66 -12.82 19.94 6.00
N GLY A 67 -13.07 20.38 4.76
CA GLY A 67 -13.13 19.52 3.59
C GLY A 67 -11.77 18.91 3.24
N PRO A 68 -11.72 17.65 2.74
CA PRO A 68 -10.47 17.01 2.38
C PRO A 68 -9.89 17.64 1.11
N LEU A 69 -8.63 18.09 1.17
CA LEU A 69 -7.89 18.71 0.08
C LEU A 69 -7.04 17.69 -0.67
N ARG A 70 -6.31 16.85 0.07
CA ARG A 70 -5.42 15.83 -0.51
C ARG A 70 -5.10 14.73 0.49
N MET A 71 -4.77 13.57 -0.03
CA MET A 71 -4.17 12.48 0.72
C MET A 71 -2.66 12.48 0.48
N GLU A 72 -1.90 12.37 1.56
CA GLU A 72 -0.44 12.34 1.55
C GLU A 72 0.08 11.05 2.16
N THR A 73 1.22 10.58 1.63
CA THR A 73 2.00 9.49 2.22
C THR A 73 3.30 10.01 2.80
N ALA A 74 3.80 9.33 3.83
CA ALA A 74 4.99 9.74 4.55
C ALA A 74 6.25 8.99 4.13
N THR A 75 7.35 9.73 4.02
CA THR A 75 8.71 9.21 4.15
C THR A 75 9.22 9.57 5.54
N VAL A 76 9.49 8.55 6.36
CA VAL A 76 10.02 8.75 7.72
C VAL A 76 11.48 8.34 7.77
N ARG A 77 12.33 9.28 8.11
CA ARG A 77 13.78 9.07 8.23
C ARG A 77 14.15 8.46 9.57
N TYR A 78 14.83 7.32 9.52
CA TYR A 78 15.41 6.65 10.67
C TYR A 78 16.92 6.77 10.66
N VAL A 79 17.49 7.07 11.82
CA VAL A 79 18.92 7.27 11.97
C VAL A 79 19.48 6.37 13.07
N LYS A 80 20.61 5.74 12.81
CA LYS A 80 21.39 4.98 13.77
C LYS A 80 22.85 5.41 13.71
N ARG A 81 23.43 5.72 14.88
CA ARG A 81 24.87 5.97 15.00
C ARG A 81 25.55 4.63 15.33
N LEU A 82 26.46 4.21 14.46
CA LEU A 82 27.27 3.03 14.69
C LEU A 82 28.43 3.38 15.61
N ARG A 83 28.87 2.41 16.43
CA ARG A 83 30.12 2.55 17.20
C ARG A 83 31.26 2.74 16.22
N ALA A 84 32.24 3.58 16.59
CA ALA A 84 33.46 3.70 15.79
C ALA A 84 34.14 2.32 15.75
N ALA A 85 34.56 1.90 14.56
CA ALA A 85 35.42 0.73 14.44
C ALA A 85 36.73 0.99 15.17
N ALA A 86 37.37 -0.06 15.68
CA ALA A 86 38.66 0.05 16.35
C ALA A 86 39.64 0.86 15.47
N GLY A 87 40.29 1.86 16.07
CA GLY A 87 41.21 2.76 15.37
C GLY A 87 40.58 3.93 14.58
N LYS A 88 39.25 4.03 14.48
CA LYS A 88 38.58 5.17 13.81
C LYS A 88 37.98 6.14 14.81
N LYS A 89 38.37 7.41 14.76
CA LYS A 89 37.87 8.48 15.63
C LYS A 89 36.41 8.91 15.33
N ARG A 90 35.86 8.61 14.14
CA ARG A 90 34.56 9.11 13.69
C ARG A 90 33.49 8.02 13.74
N ARG A 91 32.41 8.27 14.49
CA ARG A 91 31.20 7.46 14.47
C ARG A 91 30.51 7.55 13.10
N GLN A 92 30.18 6.44 12.51
CA GLN A 92 29.41 6.41 11.27
C GLN A 92 27.92 6.56 11.59
N THR A 93 27.23 7.31 10.75
CA THR A 93 25.76 7.45 10.81
C THR A 93 25.16 6.70 9.63
N VAL A 94 24.18 5.87 9.90
CA VAL A 94 23.40 5.17 8.89
C VAL A 94 21.99 5.72 8.90
N VAL A 95 21.46 5.93 7.70
CA VAL A 95 20.12 6.46 7.46
C VAL A 95 19.31 5.40 6.73
N VAL A 96 18.09 5.14 7.19
CA VAL A 96 17.09 4.33 6.50
C VAL A 96 15.80 5.16 6.45
N ASP A 97 15.34 5.45 5.25
CA ASP A 97 14.07 6.14 5.04
C ASP A 97 12.99 5.08 4.77
N LEU A 98 11.96 5.02 5.63
CA LEU A 98 10.75 4.24 5.38
C LEU A 98 9.83 5.06 4.51
N ILE A 99 9.58 4.60 3.28
CA ILE A 99 8.82 5.31 2.26
C ILE A 99 7.50 4.56 2.09
N GLY A 100 6.46 5.06 2.76
CA GLY A 100 5.11 4.53 2.65
C GLY A 100 4.49 4.92 1.32
N ALA A 101 3.98 3.94 0.57
CA ALA A 101 3.42 4.16 -0.74
C ALA A 101 1.97 3.71 -0.83
N VAL A 102 1.30 4.18 -1.87
CA VAL A 102 0.04 3.66 -2.39
C VAL A 102 0.28 3.12 -3.80
N HIS A 103 -0.40 2.02 -4.14
CA HIS A 103 -0.19 1.35 -5.43
C HIS A 103 -0.82 2.08 -6.62
N VAL A 104 -1.76 2.98 -6.33
CA VAL A 104 -2.40 3.87 -7.31
C VAL A 104 -2.29 5.31 -6.82
N GLY A 105 -1.90 6.23 -7.69
CA GLY A 105 -1.67 7.62 -7.32
C GLY A 105 -1.57 8.53 -8.53
N GLU A 106 -1.46 9.81 -8.28
CA GLU A 106 -1.28 10.77 -9.35
C GLU A 106 0.12 10.66 -9.97
N ARG A 107 0.24 10.99 -11.23
CA ARG A 107 1.52 10.96 -11.97
C ARG A 107 2.61 11.80 -11.29
N SER A 108 2.24 12.96 -10.76
CA SER A 108 3.13 13.85 -10.01
C SER A 108 3.71 13.20 -8.76
N TYR A 109 2.91 12.36 -8.08
CA TYR A 109 3.34 11.60 -6.93
C TYR A 109 4.51 10.66 -7.27
N TYR A 110 4.34 9.83 -8.31
CA TYR A 110 5.38 8.90 -8.72
C TYR A 110 6.60 9.60 -9.32
N SER A 111 6.42 10.72 -10.00
CA SER A 111 7.54 11.57 -10.45
C SER A 111 8.39 12.07 -9.27
N SER A 112 7.74 12.49 -8.19
CA SER A 112 8.41 12.94 -6.96
C SER A 112 9.14 11.80 -6.27
N LEU A 113 8.55 10.60 -6.24
CA LEU A 113 9.20 9.40 -5.68
C LEU A 113 10.41 8.98 -6.51
N ASN A 114 10.31 8.92 -7.85
CA ASN A 114 11.44 8.59 -8.72
C ASN A 114 12.64 9.51 -8.48
N LYS A 115 12.40 10.83 -8.32
CA LYS A 115 13.44 11.81 -7.99
C LYS A 115 14.04 11.56 -6.60
N GLN A 116 13.20 11.24 -5.62
CA GLN A 116 13.66 10.90 -4.27
C GLN A 116 14.53 9.63 -4.27
N PHE A 117 14.21 8.63 -5.09
CA PHE A 117 14.91 7.34 -5.13
C PHE A 117 16.36 7.44 -5.58
N GLU A 118 16.71 8.47 -6.33
CA GLU A 118 18.09 8.72 -6.78
C GLU A 118 19.07 9.01 -5.64
N GLN A 119 18.55 9.39 -4.47
CA GLN A 119 19.37 9.77 -3.32
C GLN A 119 19.91 8.58 -2.51
N TYR A 120 19.43 7.35 -2.77
CA TYR A 120 19.76 6.18 -1.95
C TYR A 120 20.92 5.38 -2.54
N ASP A 121 21.81 4.90 -1.67
CA ASP A 121 22.84 3.92 -2.04
C ASP A 121 22.20 2.58 -2.46
N ALA A 122 21.06 2.25 -1.85
CA ALA A 122 20.18 1.16 -2.25
C ALA A 122 18.73 1.51 -1.89
N LEU A 123 17.83 1.32 -2.84
CA LEU A 123 16.39 1.39 -2.66
C LEU A 123 15.82 -0.03 -2.65
N LEU A 124 15.37 -0.46 -1.50
CA LEU A 124 14.76 -1.75 -1.29
C LEU A 124 13.27 -1.65 -1.61
N TYR A 125 12.77 -2.46 -2.53
CA TYR A 125 11.39 -2.33 -3.01
C TYR A 125 10.56 -3.59 -2.84
N GLU A 126 9.27 -3.38 -2.69
CA GLU A 126 8.21 -4.38 -2.60
C GLU A 126 7.85 -4.93 -3.98
N LEU A 127 7.96 -6.24 -4.14
CA LEU A 127 7.44 -6.96 -5.31
C LEU A 127 7.43 -8.46 -5.05
N VAL A 128 6.27 -9.09 -5.05
CA VAL A 128 6.20 -10.56 -5.03
C VAL A 128 6.52 -11.08 -6.43
N ALA A 129 7.78 -11.42 -6.67
CA ALA A 129 8.28 -11.91 -7.95
C ALA A 129 9.45 -12.87 -7.74
N PRO A 130 9.79 -13.73 -8.72
CA PRO A 130 11.03 -14.50 -8.68
C PRO A 130 12.25 -13.57 -8.51
N LYS A 131 13.27 -14.05 -7.78
CA LYS A 131 14.50 -13.28 -7.58
C LYS A 131 15.16 -12.92 -8.91
N GLY A 132 15.62 -11.70 -9.03
CA GLY A 132 16.25 -11.19 -10.27
C GLY A 132 15.27 -10.65 -11.32
N VAL A 133 13.96 -10.89 -11.17
CA VAL A 133 12.94 -10.30 -12.04
C VAL A 133 12.72 -8.84 -11.63
N ARG A 134 12.81 -7.96 -12.62
CA ARG A 134 12.47 -6.54 -12.46
C ARG A 134 11.29 -6.21 -13.37
N PRO A 135 10.29 -5.47 -12.90
CA PRO A 135 9.23 -5.01 -13.77
C PRO A 135 9.83 -4.15 -14.90
N ALA A 136 9.46 -4.45 -16.13
CA ALA A 136 9.75 -3.52 -17.22
C ALA A 136 8.99 -2.23 -17.02
N LYS A 137 9.52 -1.11 -17.48
CA LYS A 137 8.82 0.17 -17.46
C LYS A 137 7.52 0.04 -18.23
N GLY A 138 6.39 0.38 -17.60
CA GLY A 138 5.07 0.23 -18.21
C GLY A 138 4.44 -1.17 -18.09
N ALA A 139 5.04 -2.10 -17.37
CA ALA A 139 4.57 -3.50 -17.27
C ALA A 139 3.17 -3.68 -16.65
N GLY A 140 2.59 -2.63 -16.05
CA GLY A 140 1.24 -2.68 -15.46
C GLY A 140 0.09 -2.64 -16.47
N ALA A 141 0.33 -2.18 -17.70
CA ALA A 141 -0.72 -1.84 -18.66
C ALA A 141 -1.35 -3.03 -19.42
N ALA A 142 -0.76 -4.22 -19.36
CA ALA A 142 -1.06 -5.30 -20.32
C ALA A 142 -1.56 -6.62 -19.72
N SER A 143 -2.22 -6.62 -18.53
CA SER A 143 -2.71 -7.88 -17.99
C SER A 143 -4.22 -8.04 -18.20
N ASN A 144 -4.61 -9.00 -19.06
CA ASN A 144 -5.99 -9.45 -19.25
C ASN A 144 -6.55 -10.26 -18.07
N ASN A 145 -5.99 -10.09 -16.87
CA ASN A 145 -6.46 -10.74 -15.66
C ASN A 145 -7.41 -9.81 -14.87
N PRO A 146 -8.21 -10.34 -13.92
CA PRO A 146 -9.13 -9.53 -13.12
C PRO A 146 -8.47 -8.36 -12.38
N ALA A 147 -7.19 -8.51 -11.99
CA ALA A 147 -6.42 -7.42 -11.37
C ALA A 147 -6.12 -6.29 -12.36
N GLY A 148 -5.78 -6.61 -13.62
CA GLY A 148 -5.61 -5.61 -14.68
C GLY A 148 -6.90 -4.87 -15.02
N PHE A 149 -8.04 -5.58 -15.03
CA PHE A 149 -9.35 -4.94 -15.22
C PHE A 149 -9.64 -3.93 -14.11
N LEU A 150 -9.43 -4.31 -12.84
CA LEU A 150 -9.64 -3.41 -11.70
C LEU A 150 -8.69 -2.21 -11.74
N GLN A 151 -7.42 -2.42 -12.11
CA GLN A 151 -6.43 -1.35 -12.29
C GLN A 151 -6.85 -0.36 -13.37
N ASN A 152 -7.31 -0.86 -14.53
CA ASN A 152 -7.81 -0.01 -15.62
C ASN A 152 -9.08 0.75 -15.20
N ALA A 153 -10.00 0.11 -14.49
CA ALA A 153 -11.18 0.75 -13.95
C ALA A 153 -10.80 1.90 -12.99
N MET A 154 -9.86 1.67 -12.07
CA MET A 154 -9.37 2.73 -11.17
C MET A 154 -8.68 3.86 -11.92
N LYS A 155 -7.87 3.56 -12.94
CA LYS A 155 -7.21 4.55 -13.78
C LYS A 155 -8.24 5.42 -14.52
N THR A 156 -9.21 4.78 -15.17
CA THR A 156 -10.22 5.46 -15.99
C THR A 156 -11.22 6.23 -15.14
N THR A 157 -11.68 5.62 -14.05
CA THR A 157 -12.72 6.20 -13.18
C THR A 157 -12.17 7.24 -12.23
N LEU A 158 -10.98 7.00 -11.62
CA LEU A 158 -10.42 7.87 -10.58
C LEU A 158 -9.35 8.82 -11.11
N GLY A 159 -8.88 8.65 -12.34
CA GLY A 159 -7.76 9.42 -12.90
C GLY A 159 -6.45 9.19 -12.13
N LEU A 160 -6.22 7.95 -11.67
CA LEU A 160 -5.02 7.54 -10.94
C LEU A 160 -4.20 6.56 -11.77
N ASP A 161 -2.91 6.78 -11.83
CA ASP A 161 -1.95 5.87 -12.49
C ASP A 161 -1.48 4.77 -11.52
N HIS A 162 -1.00 3.65 -12.08
CA HIS A 162 -0.50 2.53 -11.30
C HIS A 162 1.00 2.64 -11.05
N GLN A 163 1.44 2.25 -9.83
CA GLN A 163 2.84 2.30 -9.41
C GLN A 163 3.79 1.59 -10.40
N LEU A 164 3.42 0.39 -10.88
CA LEU A 164 4.28 -0.41 -11.77
C LEU A 164 4.44 0.22 -13.16
N GLU A 165 3.55 1.13 -13.58
CA GLU A 165 3.68 1.84 -14.85
C GLU A 165 4.67 3.01 -14.77
N LEU A 166 4.73 3.67 -13.60
CA LEU A 166 5.40 4.96 -13.47
C LEU A 166 6.71 4.93 -12.69
N ILE A 167 6.93 3.91 -11.84
CA ILE A 167 8.21 3.73 -11.15
C ILE A 167 9.20 3.00 -12.06
N ASP A 168 10.40 3.55 -12.16
CA ASP A 168 11.50 2.97 -12.95
C ASP A 168 12.32 1.98 -12.11
N TYR A 169 11.93 0.72 -12.14
CA TYR A 169 12.61 -0.37 -11.43
C TYR A 169 13.94 -0.81 -12.08
N SER A 170 14.31 -0.27 -13.24
CA SER A 170 15.54 -0.64 -13.95
C SER A 170 16.80 -0.02 -13.33
N LYS A 171 16.66 1.00 -12.49
CA LYS A 171 17.78 1.74 -11.90
C LYS A 171 18.69 0.84 -11.07
N LYS A 172 20.01 1.07 -11.16
CA LYS A 172 21.05 0.21 -10.56
C LYS A 172 20.97 0.11 -9.02
N ASN A 173 20.47 1.16 -8.36
CA ASN A 173 20.35 1.19 -6.90
C ASN A 173 19.08 0.49 -6.38
N PHE A 174 18.19 -0.01 -7.25
CA PHE A 174 17.01 -0.76 -6.84
C PHE A 174 17.39 -2.19 -6.47
N VAL A 175 16.99 -2.62 -5.29
CA VAL A 175 17.26 -3.95 -4.71
C VAL A 175 15.93 -4.60 -4.36
N HIS A 176 15.66 -5.75 -4.99
CA HIS A 176 14.46 -6.54 -4.66
C HIS A 176 14.57 -7.03 -3.22
N ALA A 177 13.57 -6.75 -2.39
CA ALA A 177 13.61 -7.00 -0.96
C ALA A 177 12.33 -7.69 -0.44
N ASP A 178 11.72 -8.52 -1.26
CA ASP A 178 10.46 -9.21 -0.96
C ASP A 178 10.58 -10.71 -1.15
N LEU A 179 9.53 -11.44 -0.80
CA LEU A 179 9.42 -12.88 -1.02
C LEU A 179 9.12 -13.18 -2.49
N SER A 180 9.74 -14.23 -3.00
CA SER A 180 9.29 -14.86 -4.22
C SER A 180 7.98 -15.62 -3.99
N PRO A 181 7.19 -15.90 -5.05
CA PRO A 181 5.98 -16.73 -4.92
C PRO A 181 6.26 -18.10 -4.27
N ALA A 182 7.42 -18.72 -4.58
CA ALA A 182 7.82 -19.99 -4.00
C ALA A 182 8.15 -19.86 -2.49
N GLU A 183 8.86 -18.79 -2.08
CA GLU A 183 9.15 -18.53 -0.67
C GLU A 183 7.88 -18.24 0.12
N MET A 184 6.93 -17.55 -0.49
CA MET A 184 5.62 -17.26 0.10
C MET A 184 4.80 -18.54 0.29
N ALA A 185 4.74 -19.41 -0.73
CA ALA A 185 4.08 -20.72 -0.64
C ALA A 185 4.71 -21.59 0.47
N LYS A 186 6.04 -21.64 0.54
CA LYS A 186 6.77 -22.36 1.59
C LYS A 186 6.50 -21.81 3.00
N ALA A 187 6.37 -20.49 3.14
CA ALA A 187 6.02 -19.88 4.42
C ALA A 187 4.60 -20.26 4.85
N MET A 188 3.65 -20.33 3.92
CA MET A 188 2.29 -20.81 4.18
C MET A 188 2.29 -22.28 4.58
N GLU A 189 2.95 -23.14 3.82
CA GLU A 189 3.06 -24.57 4.10
C GLU A 189 3.65 -24.84 5.50
N LYS A 190 4.73 -24.14 5.85
CA LYS A 190 5.37 -24.27 7.18
C LYS A 190 4.43 -23.93 8.35
N ARG A 191 3.44 -23.07 8.13
CA ARG A 191 2.40 -22.73 9.13
C ARG A 191 1.17 -23.64 9.06
N GLY A 192 1.10 -24.52 8.07
CA GLY A 192 -0.09 -25.32 7.81
C GLY A 192 -1.24 -24.49 7.20
N ASP A 193 -0.91 -23.34 6.58
CA ASP A 193 -1.90 -22.50 5.90
C ASP A 193 -2.34 -23.20 4.61
N THR A 194 -3.62 -23.47 4.50
CA THR A 194 -4.29 -23.95 3.28
C THR A 194 -5.24 -22.88 2.75
N ALA A 195 -5.68 -23.01 1.51
CA ALA A 195 -6.70 -22.10 0.97
C ALA A 195 -7.94 -22.09 1.86
N LEU A 196 -8.32 -23.24 2.44
CA LEU A 196 -9.46 -23.36 3.35
C LEU A 196 -9.20 -22.61 4.66
N THR A 197 -8.06 -22.84 5.33
CA THR A 197 -7.76 -22.19 6.62
C THR A 197 -7.63 -20.68 6.47
N ILE A 198 -7.07 -20.19 5.38
CA ILE A 198 -7.01 -18.77 5.06
C ILE A 198 -8.40 -18.20 4.84
N THR A 199 -9.24 -18.87 4.03
CA THR A 199 -10.63 -18.43 3.77
C THR A 199 -11.44 -18.36 5.05
N LEU A 200 -11.38 -19.40 5.89
CA LEU A 200 -12.08 -19.42 7.18
C LEU A 200 -11.54 -18.34 8.13
N GLY A 201 -10.22 -18.11 8.16
CA GLY A 201 -9.60 -17.08 8.96
C GLY A 201 -10.04 -15.66 8.53
N VAL A 202 -10.08 -15.39 7.23
CA VAL A 202 -10.58 -14.11 6.67
C VAL A 202 -12.06 -13.92 7.03
N LEU A 203 -12.90 -14.96 6.88
CA LEU A 203 -14.30 -14.89 7.25
C LEU A 203 -14.48 -14.61 8.74
N ALA A 204 -13.73 -15.29 9.60
CA ALA A 204 -13.74 -15.03 11.05
C ALA A 204 -13.29 -13.61 11.40
N ASP A 205 -12.26 -13.08 10.72
CA ASP A 205 -11.81 -11.71 10.89
C ASP A 205 -12.87 -10.69 10.43
N MET A 206 -13.58 -10.96 9.34
CA MET A 206 -14.71 -10.12 8.88
C MET A 206 -15.84 -10.09 9.89
N ILE A 207 -16.30 -11.26 10.37
CA ILE A 207 -17.36 -11.35 11.38
C ILE A 207 -16.95 -10.59 12.65
N ARG A 208 -15.71 -10.77 13.08
CA ARG A 208 -15.18 -10.04 14.25
C ARG A 208 -15.20 -8.54 14.04
N GLN A 209 -14.80 -8.04 12.87
CA GLN A 209 -14.81 -6.61 12.55
C GLN A 209 -16.25 -6.06 12.51
N GLN A 210 -17.19 -6.81 11.91
CA GLN A 210 -18.60 -6.44 11.91
C GLN A 210 -19.16 -6.37 13.33
N ASN A 211 -18.85 -7.35 14.19
CA ASN A 211 -19.28 -7.33 15.60
C ASN A 211 -18.71 -6.14 16.38
N ILE A 212 -17.43 -5.79 16.14
CA ILE A 212 -16.81 -4.59 16.75
C ILE A 212 -17.51 -3.33 16.25
N ALA A 213 -17.80 -3.22 14.96
CA ALA A 213 -18.51 -2.08 14.38
C ALA A 213 -19.92 -1.95 14.94
N ALA A 214 -20.68 -3.07 15.01
CA ALA A 214 -22.03 -3.11 15.59
C ALA A 214 -22.04 -2.75 17.08
N ALA A 215 -21.07 -3.25 17.87
CA ALA A 215 -20.96 -2.89 19.29
C ALA A 215 -20.66 -1.40 19.49
N LYS A 216 -19.81 -0.83 18.63
CA LYS A 216 -19.50 0.61 18.63
C LYS A 216 -20.71 1.47 18.24
N ALA A 217 -21.50 1.03 17.25
CA ALA A 217 -22.73 1.69 16.83
C ALA A 217 -23.76 1.73 17.98
N LYS A 218 -23.99 0.59 18.66
CA LYS A 218 -24.88 0.49 19.84
C LYS A 218 -24.45 1.42 21.00
N GLN A 219 -23.13 1.57 21.24
CA GLN A 219 -22.63 2.48 22.29
C GLN A 219 -22.84 3.96 22.00
N LYS A 220 -23.09 4.33 20.74
CA LYS A 220 -23.29 5.73 20.31
C LYS A 220 -24.75 6.19 20.32
N GLY A 221 -25.71 5.33 20.63
CA GLY A 221 -27.12 5.71 20.81
C GLY A 221 -27.78 6.32 19.56
N GLY A 222 -27.29 6.00 18.38
CA GLY A 222 -27.75 6.62 17.15
C GLY A 222 -28.15 5.58 16.09
N ASN A 223 -29.43 5.57 15.73
CA ASN A 223 -29.90 5.21 14.40
C ASN A 223 -29.42 6.31 13.41
N ALA A 224 -28.11 6.41 13.18
CA ALA A 224 -27.67 7.15 12.02
C ALA A 224 -28.03 6.28 10.80
N PRO A 225 -28.86 6.76 9.85
CA PRO A 225 -29.09 6.04 8.62
C PRO A 225 -27.71 5.80 8.01
N VAL A 226 -27.41 4.56 7.68
CA VAL A 226 -26.34 4.23 6.77
C VAL A 226 -26.78 4.92 5.49
N GLU A 227 -26.15 6.04 5.14
CA GLU A 227 -26.28 6.56 3.78
C GLU A 227 -25.81 5.40 2.88
N GLU A 228 -26.77 4.68 2.33
CA GLU A 228 -26.52 3.77 1.22
C GLU A 228 -25.92 4.66 0.13
N VAL A 229 -24.60 4.51 -0.04
CA VAL A 229 -23.92 5.19 -1.13
C VAL A 229 -24.48 4.57 -2.39
N ASP A 230 -25.45 5.25 -2.99
CA ASP A 230 -25.98 4.85 -4.28
C ASP A 230 -24.84 5.00 -5.30
N LEU A 231 -24.19 3.86 -5.56
CA LEU A 231 -23.08 3.78 -6.52
C LEU A 231 -23.49 4.28 -7.89
N LEU A 232 -24.76 4.13 -8.27
CA LEU A 232 -25.27 4.61 -9.55
C LEU A 232 -25.32 6.12 -9.58
N THR A 233 -25.87 6.74 -8.53
CA THR A 233 -25.88 8.21 -8.37
C THR A 233 -24.45 8.76 -8.33
N MET A 234 -23.52 8.09 -7.63
CA MET A 234 -22.13 8.49 -7.60
C MET A 234 -21.45 8.37 -8.98
N LEU A 235 -21.82 7.36 -9.77
CA LEU A 235 -21.26 7.17 -11.12
C LEU A 235 -21.73 8.25 -12.12
N LEU A 236 -22.92 8.80 -11.90
CA LEU A 236 -23.50 9.87 -12.72
C LEU A 236 -23.10 11.27 -12.24
N ASP A 237 -22.55 11.40 -11.03
CA ASP A 237 -22.10 12.68 -10.50
C ASP A 237 -20.77 13.12 -11.17
N PRO A 238 -20.67 14.33 -11.73
CA PRO A 238 -19.41 14.87 -12.27
C PRO A 238 -18.25 14.82 -11.28
N ASN A 239 -18.54 14.94 -9.98
CA ASN A 239 -17.58 14.81 -8.89
C ASN A 239 -17.50 13.39 -8.29
N GLY A 240 -18.20 12.41 -8.88
CA GLY A 240 -18.21 11.02 -8.43
C GLY A 240 -16.81 10.43 -8.22
N PRO A 241 -15.88 10.58 -9.16
CA PRO A 241 -14.49 10.13 -9.02
C PRO A 241 -13.79 10.72 -7.78
N VAL A 242 -13.99 12.00 -7.51
CA VAL A 242 -13.38 12.66 -6.34
C VAL A 242 -14.07 12.22 -5.05
N LYS A 243 -15.38 12.06 -5.03
CA LYS A 243 -16.14 11.52 -3.89
C LYS A 243 -15.67 10.11 -3.54
N MET A 244 -15.47 9.26 -4.53
CA MET A 244 -14.92 7.91 -4.37
C MET A 244 -13.48 7.94 -3.83
N LYS A 245 -12.61 8.81 -4.39
CA LYS A 245 -11.25 9.01 -3.83
C LYS A 245 -11.28 9.45 -2.37
N ARG A 246 -12.20 10.36 -2.00
CA ARG A 246 -12.37 10.80 -0.60
C ARG A 246 -12.73 9.65 0.32
N MET A 247 -13.72 8.85 -0.06
CA MET A 247 -14.15 7.70 0.72
C MET A 247 -13.01 6.70 0.91
N MET A 248 -12.29 6.35 -0.15
CA MET A 248 -11.13 5.45 -0.08
C MET A 248 -9.99 6.04 0.76
N ALA A 249 -9.70 7.33 0.63
CA ALA A 249 -8.66 8.01 1.39
C ALA A 249 -8.98 8.00 2.91
N GLU A 250 -10.24 8.25 3.28
CA GLU A 250 -10.69 8.17 4.69
C GLU A 250 -10.52 6.75 5.25
N GLN A 251 -10.87 5.73 4.47
CA GLN A 251 -10.66 4.35 4.89
C GLN A 251 -9.17 4.06 5.10
N MET A 252 -8.31 4.44 4.14
CA MET A 252 -6.86 4.22 4.24
C MET A 252 -6.22 4.99 5.40
N ALA A 253 -6.65 6.23 5.66
CA ALA A 253 -6.13 7.04 6.77
C ALA A 253 -6.58 6.51 8.14
N ASN A 254 -7.73 5.84 8.21
CA ASN A 254 -8.30 5.26 9.42
C ASN A 254 -7.86 3.80 9.66
N LEU A 255 -7.08 3.20 8.74
CA LEU A 255 -6.47 1.90 8.99
C LEU A 255 -5.60 1.99 10.25
N GLY A 256 -5.96 1.21 11.27
CA GLY A 256 -5.23 1.19 12.54
C GLY A 256 -3.79 0.69 12.40
N PRO A 257 -3.04 0.64 13.53
CA PRO A 257 -1.67 0.13 13.55
C PRO A 257 -1.50 -1.29 13.02
N ASP A 258 -2.59 -2.05 12.96
CA ASP A 258 -2.65 -3.44 12.48
C ASP A 258 -3.01 -3.52 10.99
N GLY A 259 -2.96 -2.39 10.25
CA GLY A 259 -3.20 -2.35 8.81
C GLY A 259 -4.65 -2.61 8.38
N GLY A 260 -5.58 -2.84 9.30
CA GLY A 260 -7.01 -3.06 9.01
C GLY A 260 -7.35 -4.35 8.26
N VAL A 261 -6.36 -5.16 7.93
CA VAL A 261 -6.47 -6.32 7.00
C VAL A 261 -6.91 -7.61 7.72
N GLY A 262 -7.12 -7.56 9.04
CA GLY A 262 -7.35 -8.77 9.85
C GLY A 262 -6.04 -9.54 10.11
N LYS A 263 -6.04 -10.32 11.20
CA LYS A 263 -4.80 -10.99 11.64
C LYS A 263 -4.28 -12.03 10.66
N THR A 264 -5.19 -12.73 9.98
CA THR A 264 -4.84 -13.80 9.03
C THR A 264 -4.11 -13.24 7.82
N LEU A 265 -4.63 -12.18 7.22
CA LEU A 265 -4.01 -11.53 6.09
C LEU A 265 -2.79 -10.69 6.48
N ASP A 266 -2.75 -10.08 7.67
CA ASP A 266 -1.60 -9.34 8.17
C ASP A 266 -0.35 -10.23 8.23
N GLN A 267 -0.49 -11.47 8.73
CA GLN A 267 0.64 -12.40 8.78
C GLN A 267 1.19 -12.69 7.37
N LEU A 268 0.31 -12.98 6.43
CA LEU A 268 0.70 -13.38 5.07
C LEU A 268 1.18 -12.20 4.22
N LEU A 269 0.42 -11.11 4.23
CA LEU A 269 0.65 -9.98 3.33
C LEU A 269 1.68 -8.98 3.87
N VAL A 270 1.89 -8.94 5.20
CA VAL A 270 2.75 -7.94 5.84
C VAL A 270 3.92 -8.57 6.59
N GLN A 271 3.65 -9.42 7.59
CA GLN A 271 4.68 -9.85 8.55
C GLN A 271 5.83 -10.62 7.90
N ASP A 272 5.54 -11.65 7.11
CA ASP A 272 6.55 -12.52 6.49
C ASP A 272 7.36 -11.73 5.46
N ARG A 273 6.72 -10.88 4.69
CA ARG A 273 7.36 -10.04 3.69
C ARG A 273 8.27 -9.00 4.34
N ASN A 274 7.82 -8.40 5.45
CA ASN A 274 8.66 -7.49 6.23
C ASN A 274 9.88 -8.17 6.84
N VAL A 275 9.78 -9.43 7.26
CA VAL A 275 10.94 -10.21 7.72
C VAL A 275 11.96 -10.36 6.59
N ALA A 276 11.52 -10.70 5.38
CA ALA A 276 12.39 -10.80 4.20
C ALA A 276 13.07 -9.47 3.88
N ALA A 277 12.29 -8.38 3.84
CA ALA A 277 12.82 -7.05 3.60
C ALA A 277 13.88 -6.64 4.64
N MET A 278 13.64 -6.90 5.92
CA MET A 278 14.60 -6.59 6.98
C MET A 278 15.89 -7.43 6.93
N LYS A 279 15.84 -8.61 6.32
CA LYS A 279 17.05 -9.38 5.99
C LYS A 279 17.89 -8.64 4.97
N VAL A 280 17.27 -8.19 3.87
CA VAL A 280 17.96 -7.43 2.83
C VAL A 280 18.49 -6.08 3.36
N VAL A 281 17.75 -5.38 4.25
CA VAL A 281 18.26 -4.20 4.95
C VAL A 281 19.59 -4.48 5.65
N ARG A 282 19.68 -5.59 6.42
CA ARG A 282 20.92 -5.95 7.12
C ARG A 282 22.05 -6.29 6.15
N GLU A 283 21.75 -6.99 5.07
CA GLU A 283 22.72 -7.34 4.02
C GLU A 283 23.30 -6.08 3.37
N GLN A 284 22.46 -5.11 2.98
CA GLN A 284 22.90 -3.86 2.37
C GLN A 284 23.73 -3.00 3.35
N LEU A 285 23.36 -2.98 4.63
CA LEU A 285 24.16 -2.31 5.66
C LEU A 285 25.49 -3.02 5.88
N GLY A 286 25.53 -4.36 5.84
CA GLY A 286 26.76 -5.17 5.93
C GLY A 286 27.70 -4.93 4.75
N GLN A 287 27.18 -4.64 3.57
CA GLN A 287 27.93 -4.23 2.37
C GLN A 287 28.46 -2.78 2.45
N GLY A 288 28.25 -2.09 3.57
CA GLY A 288 28.75 -0.72 3.80
C GLY A 288 27.88 0.41 3.24
N LYS A 289 26.68 0.11 2.73
CA LYS A 289 25.70 1.13 2.33
C LYS A 289 25.25 1.93 3.55
N LYS A 290 25.10 3.24 3.41
CA LYS A 290 24.82 4.15 4.52
C LYS A 290 23.49 4.86 4.42
N ARG A 291 22.93 4.95 3.22
CA ARG A 291 21.66 5.61 2.94
C ARG A 291 20.74 4.70 2.17
N LEU A 292 19.82 4.06 2.88
CA LEU A 292 18.85 3.13 2.32
C LEU A 292 17.47 3.77 2.24
N GLY A 293 16.72 3.46 1.18
CA GLY A 293 15.28 3.65 1.11
C GLY A 293 14.59 2.30 1.21
N LEU A 294 13.50 2.20 1.97
CA LEU A 294 12.63 1.04 2.05
C LEU A 294 11.26 1.45 1.52
N PHE A 295 10.99 1.11 0.27
CA PHE A 295 9.83 1.52 -0.50
C PHE A 295 8.79 0.38 -0.55
N TYR A 296 7.74 0.54 0.23
CA TYR A 296 6.71 -0.46 0.47
C TYR A 296 5.34 0.20 0.65
N GLY A 297 4.26 -0.55 0.41
CA GLY A 297 2.92 -0.09 0.71
C GLY A 297 2.79 0.41 2.15
N ALA A 298 2.02 1.47 2.35
CA ALA A 298 1.91 2.14 3.65
C ALA A 298 1.43 1.22 4.78
N ALA A 299 0.69 0.14 4.46
CA ALA A 299 0.27 -0.87 5.42
C ALA A 299 1.43 -1.63 6.08
N HIS A 300 2.59 -1.74 5.41
CA HIS A 300 3.78 -2.38 5.95
C HIS A 300 4.52 -1.53 7.00
N MET A 301 4.32 -0.23 6.97
CA MET A 301 5.14 0.75 7.70
C MET A 301 5.04 0.66 9.23
N PRO A 302 3.88 0.40 9.84
CA PRO A 302 3.80 0.24 11.30
C PRO A 302 4.67 -0.91 11.82
N ASP A 303 4.74 -2.02 11.09
CA ASP A 303 5.60 -3.14 11.47
C ASP A 303 7.08 -2.84 11.21
N PHE A 304 7.43 -2.22 10.07
CA PHE A 304 8.79 -1.72 9.84
C PHE A 304 9.24 -0.74 10.92
N HIS A 305 8.39 0.16 11.38
CA HIS A 305 8.70 1.05 12.50
C HIS A 305 9.11 0.26 13.74
N ARG A 306 8.33 -0.78 14.12
CA ARG A 306 8.64 -1.64 15.27
C ARG A 306 10.00 -2.34 15.10
N ARG A 307 10.27 -2.90 13.91
CA ARG A 307 11.52 -3.63 13.61
C ARG A 307 12.72 -2.70 13.57
N MET A 308 12.61 -1.54 12.95
CA MET A 308 13.67 -0.53 12.91
C MET A 308 14.01 -0.02 14.30
N THR A 309 13.00 0.22 15.14
CA THR A 309 13.20 0.65 16.52
C THR A 309 13.91 -0.43 17.36
N LYS A 310 13.54 -1.70 17.19
CA LYS A 310 14.23 -2.84 17.83
C LYS A 310 15.70 -2.96 17.40
N LEU A 311 16.02 -2.59 16.16
CA LEU A 311 17.40 -2.54 15.66
C LEU A 311 18.19 -1.32 16.17
N GLY A 312 17.58 -0.46 16.99
CA GLY A 312 18.21 0.73 17.56
C GLY A 312 18.19 1.97 16.66
N PHE A 313 17.46 1.94 15.56
CA PHE A 313 17.18 3.13 14.77
C PHE A 313 16.16 4.03 15.48
N ARG A 314 16.27 5.33 15.28
CA ARG A 314 15.33 6.32 15.83
C ARG A 314 14.73 7.17 14.72
N PRO A 315 13.41 7.39 14.69
CA PRO A 315 12.78 8.30 13.75
C PRO A 315 13.27 9.74 14.03
N ARG A 316 13.45 10.53 12.97
CA ARG A 316 13.93 11.92 13.06
C ARG A 316 13.01 12.90 12.37
N THR A 317 12.83 12.75 11.07
CA THR A 317 12.05 13.65 10.24
C THR A 317 11.01 12.89 9.45
N THR A 318 9.89 13.54 9.19
CA THR A 318 8.85 13.02 8.31
C THR A 318 8.64 14.03 7.18
N THR A 319 8.74 13.55 5.95
CA THR A 319 8.40 14.31 4.74
C THR A 319 7.11 13.73 4.16
N TRP A 320 6.21 14.61 3.73
CA TRP A 320 4.92 14.23 3.17
C TRP A 320 4.88 14.49 1.68
N THR A 321 4.36 13.54 0.92
CA THR A 321 4.21 13.63 -0.54
C THR A 321 2.73 13.44 -0.89
N SER A 322 2.17 14.37 -1.67
CA SER A 322 0.77 14.31 -2.10
C SER A 322 0.58 13.16 -3.09
N ALA A 323 -0.28 12.21 -2.72
CA ALA A 323 -0.58 11.04 -3.53
C ALA A 323 -1.90 11.22 -4.32
N TRP A 324 -2.92 11.83 -3.72
CA TRP A 324 -4.23 12.05 -4.34
C TRP A 324 -4.72 13.47 -4.08
N ASN A 325 -5.19 14.14 -5.12
CA ASN A 325 -5.99 15.36 -5.00
C ASN A 325 -7.44 14.95 -4.66
N LEU A 326 -7.98 15.56 -3.60
CA LEU A 326 -9.32 15.30 -3.08
C LEU A 326 -10.25 16.52 -3.19
N GLN A 327 -9.82 17.57 -3.90
CA GLN A 327 -10.61 18.77 -4.06
C GLN A 327 -11.77 18.54 -5.04
N ILE A 328 -12.98 18.88 -4.64
CA ILE A 328 -14.13 18.96 -5.53
C ILE A 328 -13.98 20.21 -6.38
N LYS A 329 -13.97 20.05 -7.68
CA LYS A 329 -14.05 21.18 -8.60
C LYS A 329 -15.48 21.75 -8.55
N LYS A 330 -15.60 23.05 -8.47
CA LYS A 330 -16.90 23.68 -8.73
C LYS A 330 -17.27 23.38 -10.18
N PRO A 331 -18.51 22.90 -10.46
CA PRO A 331 -18.93 22.68 -11.83
C PRO A 331 -18.80 23.99 -12.61
N SER A 332 -18.19 23.93 -13.78
CA SER A 332 -18.20 25.02 -14.72
C SER A 332 -19.37 24.81 -15.69
N GLN A 333 -19.92 25.88 -16.29
CA GLN A 333 -20.97 25.73 -17.28
C GLN A 333 -20.56 24.81 -18.45
N SER A 334 -19.27 24.75 -18.77
CA SER A 334 -18.73 23.83 -19.77
C SER A 334 -18.78 22.36 -19.35
N ASP A 335 -18.68 22.06 -18.05
CA ASP A 335 -18.72 20.68 -17.54
C ASP A 335 -20.13 20.09 -17.67
N ASP A 336 -21.18 20.91 -17.46
CA ASP A 336 -22.56 20.49 -17.60
C ASP A 336 -22.89 20.17 -19.08
N LEU A 337 -22.37 20.96 -20.02
CA LEU A 337 -22.52 20.71 -21.44
C LEU A 337 -21.80 19.42 -21.89
N ILE A 338 -20.60 19.21 -21.41
CA ILE A 338 -19.82 17.99 -21.69
C ILE A 338 -20.53 16.75 -21.12
N LEU A 339 -21.12 16.85 -19.93
CA LEU A 339 -21.90 15.77 -19.34
C LEU A 339 -23.14 15.45 -20.20
N LEU A 340 -23.86 16.46 -20.61
CA LEU A 340 -25.04 16.31 -21.50
C LEU A 340 -24.65 15.63 -22.83
N LEU A 341 -23.55 16.06 -23.44
CA LEU A 341 -23.04 15.46 -24.68
C LEU A 341 -22.64 13.99 -24.50
N ARG A 342 -22.01 13.65 -23.39
CA ARG A 342 -21.64 12.24 -23.05
C ARG A 342 -22.86 11.38 -22.80
N LEU A 343 -23.91 11.91 -22.16
CA LEU A 343 -25.18 11.22 -21.97
C LEU A 343 -25.87 10.96 -23.31
N LEU A 344 -25.93 11.96 -24.17
CA LEU A 344 -26.54 11.84 -25.53
C LEU A 344 -25.76 10.81 -26.38
N GLN A 345 -24.42 10.82 -26.33
CA GLN A 345 -23.60 9.81 -27.03
C GLN A 345 -23.84 8.38 -26.54
N ARG A 346 -24.12 8.18 -25.24
CA ARG A 346 -24.44 6.85 -24.72
C ARG A 346 -25.83 6.36 -25.00
N LEU A 347 -26.79 7.30 -25.21
CA LEU A 347 -28.17 6.95 -25.58
C LEU A 347 -28.31 6.68 -27.10
N SER A 348 -27.28 7.02 -27.89
CA SER A 348 -27.25 6.80 -29.33
C SER A 348 -26.50 5.53 -29.75
N GLN A 349 -25.97 4.78 -28.80
CA GLN A 349 -25.37 3.45 -28.97
C GLN A 349 -26.25 2.35 -28.40
#